data_8a921b1d2169013fbed1fef4fe4ad526
#
_entry.id   8a921b1d2169013fbed1fef4fe4ad526
#
_cell.length_a   1.000
_cell.length_b   1.000
_cell.length_c   1.000
_cell.angle_alpha   90.00
_cell.angle_beta   90.00
_cell.angle_gamma   90.00
#
_symmetry.space_group_name_H-M   'P 1'
#
loop_
_entity.id
_entity.type
_entity.pdbx_description
1 polymer ?
#
loop_
_entity_poly.entity_id
_entity_poly.type
_entity_poly.pdbx_seq_one_letter_code
_entity_poly.pdbx_strand_id
1 'polypeptide(L)' 'AVYEVLGDHEHMVDVETGKVLEFQDTDLINRLSKIANDAGYELVDHNLVLHVKKQES' A
#
# COMPACT_ATOMS: atom_id res chain seq x y z
N ALA A 1 3.29 19.57 6.53
CA ALA A 1 3.06 18.98 6.24
C ALA A 1 3.55 18.37 5.26
N VAL A 2 3.95 17.79 5.15
CA VAL A 2 4.40 17.38 4.36
C VAL A 2 4.55 16.15 4.14
N TYR A 3 4.27 15.48 4.08
CA TYR A 3 4.47 14.31 3.93
C TYR A 3 4.38 13.93 2.77
N GLU A 4 4.59 14.06 2.16
CA GLU A 4 4.57 13.79 1.12
C GLU A 4 4.63 12.72 0.70
N VAL A 5 4.46 12.36 0.40
CA VAL A 5 4.64 11.50 -0.12
C VAL A 5 4.55 10.43 -0.21
N LEU A 6 4.53 10.03 -0.34
CA LEU A 6 4.44 8.91 -0.34
C LEU A 6 3.29 8.43 -0.63
N GLY A 7 2.33 8.81 -0.87
CA GLY A 7 1.14 8.24 -1.08
C GLY A 7 1.04 7.22 -2.11
N ASP A 8 1.84 7.19 -3.04
CA ASP A 8 1.63 6.25 -4.07
C ASP A 8 2.30 4.96 -3.88
N HIS A 9 2.86 4.69 -2.76
CA HIS A 9 3.64 3.49 -2.59
C HIS A 9 2.98 2.54 -1.63
N GLU A 10 3.16 1.26 -1.89
CA GLU A 10 2.79 0.22 -0.96
C GLU A 10 4.03 -0.18 -0.20
N HIS A 11 3.88 -0.38 1.09
CA HIS A 11 5.01 -0.71 1.95
C HIS A 11 4.70 -1.95 2.76
N MET A 12 5.76 -2.69 3.09
CA MET A 12 5.66 -3.77 4.06
C MET A 12 6.60 -3.46 5.20
N VAL A 13 6.14 -3.65 6.42
CA VAL A 13 6.96 -3.44 7.60
C VAL A 13 7.16 -4.78 8.28
N ASP A 14 8.42 -5.17 8.44
CA ASP A 14 8.75 -6.38 9.17
C ASP A 14 8.60 -6.06 10.65
N VAL A 15 7.62 -6.67 11.30
CA VAL A 15 7.32 -6.33 12.68
C VAL A 15 8.38 -6.83 13.64
N GLU A 16 9.25 -7.72 13.21
CA GLU A 16 10.28 -8.24 14.09
C GLU A 16 11.56 -7.44 14.02
N THR A 17 11.88 -6.87 12.87
CA THR A 17 13.12 -6.12 12.73
C THR A 17 12.88 -4.64 12.53
N GLY A 18 11.66 -4.23 12.19
CA GLY A 18 11.38 -2.85 11.88
C GLY A 18 11.78 -2.45 10.48
N LYS A 19 12.22 -3.39 9.67
CA LYS A 19 12.67 -3.09 8.34
C LYS A 19 11.48 -2.75 7.44
N VAL A 20 11.64 -1.75 6.61
CA VAL A 20 10.59 -1.32 5.71
C VAL A 20 10.98 -1.68 4.29
N LEU A 21 10.06 -2.31 3.58
CA LEU A 21 10.25 -2.70 2.19
C LEU A 21 9.18 -2.03 1.35
N GLU A 22 9.57 -1.60 0.18
CA GLU A 22 8.61 -1.01 -0.75
C GLU A 22 8.29 -1.99 -1.84
N PHE A 23 7.07 -1.94 -2.33
CA PHE A 23 6.70 -2.73 -3.48
C PHE A 23 5.67 -1.96 -4.28
N GLN A 24 5.49 -2.34 -5.51
CA GLN A 24 4.49 -1.73 -6.36
C GLN A 24 3.77 -2.83 -7.10
N ASP A 25 2.47 -2.66 -7.23
CA ASP A 25 1.66 -3.65 -7.92
C ASP A 25 0.56 -2.89 -8.66
N THR A 26 0.77 -2.74 -9.96
CA THR A 26 -0.17 -1.98 -10.77
C THR A 26 -1.56 -2.62 -10.78
N ASP A 27 -1.62 -3.93 -10.78
CA ASP A 27 -2.90 -4.61 -10.76
C ASP A 27 -3.65 -4.33 -9.47
N LEU A 28 -2.93 -4.26 -8.36
CA LEU A 28 -3.55 -3.94 -7.10
C LEU A 28 -4.14 -2.53 -7.13
N ILE A 29 -3.39 -1.59 -7.64
CA ILE A 29 -3.85 -0.21 -7.71
C ILE A 29 -5.08 -0.10 -8.60
N ASN A 30 -5.06 -0.80 -9.73
CA ASN A 30 -6.20 -0.79 -10.64
C ASN A 30 -7.42 -1.38 -9.97
N ARG A 31 -7.23 -2.40 -9.17
CA ARG A 31 -8.32 -3.03 -8.47
C ARG A 31 -8.91 -2.10 -7.41
N LEU A 32 -8.06 -1.39 -6.69
CA LEU A 32 -8.53 -0.44 -5.70
C LEU A 32 -9.31 0.69 -6.35
N SER A 33 -8.83 1.16 -7.49
CA SER A 33 -9.51 2.19 -8.22
C SER A 33 -10.88 1.73 -8.68
N LYS A 34 -10.97 0.47 -9.13
CA LYS A 34 -12.25 -0.06 -9.56
C LYS A 34 -13.22 -0.17 -8.41
N ILE A 35 -12.73 -0.57 -7.24
CA ILE A 35 -13.58 -0.65 -6.07
C ILE A 35 -14.16 0.71 -5.74
N ALA A 36 -13.33 1.73 -5.77
CA ALA A 36 -13.80 3.08 -5.50
C ALA A 36 -14.83 3.53 -6.54
N ASN A 37 -14.54 3.26 -7.81
CA ASN A 37 -15.45 3.65 -8.87
C ASN A 37 -16.79 2.96 -8.76
N ASP A 38 -16.77 1.69 -8.40
CA ASP A 38 -18.02 0.94 -8.26
C ASP A 38 -18.87 1.50 -7.13
N ALA A 39 -18.23 2.09 -6.14
CA ALA A 39 -18.95 2.69 -5.03
C ALA A 39 -19.38 4.13 -5.33
N GLY A 40 -19.04 4.64 -6.50
CA GLY A 40 -19.44 6.00 -6.87
C GLY A 40 -18.39 7.04 -6.52
N TYR A 41 -17.14 6.61 -6.31
CA TYR A 41 -16.10 7.54 -5.90
C TYR A 41 -14.93 7.47 -6.87
N GLU A 42 -14.07 8.45 -6.77
CA GLU A 42 -12.85 8.49 -7.53
C GLU A 42 -11.69 8.32 -6.58
N LEU A 43 -10.81 7.36 -6.87
CA LEU A 43 -9.64 7.14 -6.03
C LEU A 43 -8.62 8.24 -6.32
N VAL A 44 -8.32 9.07 -5.34
CA VAL A 44 -7.35 10.13 -5.54
C VAL A 44 -6.00 9.79 -4.94
N ASP A 45 -5.97 8.86 -4.00
CA ASP A 45 -4.73 8.56 -3.31
C ASP A 45 -4.94 7.31 -2.49
N HIS A 46 -3.87 6.64 -2.14
CA HIS A 46 -3.98 5.48 -1.27
C HIS A 46 -2.71 5.34 -0.46
N ASN A 47 -2.83 4.65 0.65
CA ASN A 47 -1.72 4.44 1.54
C ASN A 47 -1.89 3.05 2.13
N LEU A 48 -1.06 2.13 1.72
CA LEU A 48 -1.18 0.74 2.13
C LEU A 48 0.08 0.31 2.84
N VAL A 49 -0.11 -0.23 4.03
CA VAL A 49 1.01 -0.74 4.81
C VAL A 49 0.66 -2.14 5.27
N LEU A 50 1.51 -3.09 4.93
CA LEU A 50 1.35 -4.45 5.39
C LEU A 50 2.31 -4.69 6.54
N HIS A 51 1.81 -5.32 7.58
CA HIS A 51 2.65 -5.70 8.70
C HIS A 51 2.95 -7.18 8.55
N VAL A 52 4.23 -7.50 8.35
CA VAL A 52 4.61 -8.84 7.98
C VAL A 52 5.70 -9.34 8.90
N LYS A 53 5.92 -10.63 8.87
CA LYS A 53 7.08 -11.21 9.52
C LYS A 53 7.60 -12.32 8.64
N LYS A 54 8.86 -12.66 8.84
CA LYS A 54 9.48 -13.64 8.01
C LYS A 54 8.79 -14.97 8.15
N GLN A 55 8.61 -15.63 7.03
CA GLN A 55 8.04 -16.97 7.08
C GLN A 55 9.07 -17.93 7.62
N GLU A 56 8.56 -18.88 8.38
CA GLU A 56 9.41 -19.94 8.86
C GLU A 56 9.27 -21.10 7.94
N SER A 57 10.33 -21.80 7.65
CA SER A 57 10.20 -22.92 6.73
C SER A 57 10.55 -24.23 7.39
#